data_a291081d46b6f47b67a4eb2996ded5c4
#
_entry.id   a291081d46b6f47b67a4eb2996ded5c4
#
_cell.length_a   1.000
_cell.length_b   1.000
_cell.length_c   1.000
_cell.angle_alpha   90.00
_cell.angle_beta   90.00
_cell.angle_gamma   90.00
#
_symmetry.space_group_name_H-M   'P 1'
#
loop_
_entity.id
_entity.type
_entity.pdbx_description
1 polymer ?
#
loop_
_entity_poly.entity_id
_entity_poly.type
_entity_poly.pdbx_seq_one_letter_code
_entity_poly.pdbx_strand_id
1 'polypeptide(L)'
;MTAMHREKKGKRMEQQNTGQNAAPNAAKKKKGAFFKKYWVAIATVAALVIITGVWLLMGNARTYKDAEDLLAKGRYEEAVERFTSLGSYRDAPERAKQASYDNAIAYYEDEAYDDAIAWFEKAGDYSDAAEQKNRSIYARGDELFAQGAYDEAEAYFDQLGDALETYGVLHFETLEDARETIVQKALARE
;
A
#
# COMPACT_ATOMS: atom_id res chain seq x y z
N MET A 1 -98.24 -21.18 9.62
CA MET A 1 -97.20 -21.52 8.61
C MET A 1 -95.99 -20.62 8.74
N THR A 2 -95.43 -20.43 9.96
CA THR A 2 -94.32 -19.39 10.08
C THR A 2 -93.19 -19.84 11.04
N ALA A 3 -93.27 -21.04 11.62
CA ALA A 3 -92.29 -21.56 12.56
C ALA A 3 -91.22 -22.48 11.94
N MET A 4 -91.51 -23.05 10.77
CA MET A 4 -90.61 -24.09 10.16
C MET A 4 -89.49 -23.47 9.23
N HIS A 5 -89.52 -22.17 8.97
CA HIS A 5 -88.57 -21.53 8.06
C HIS A 5 -87.41 -20.86 8.79
N ARG A 6 -87.47 -20.77 10.13
CA ARG A 6 -86.46 -20.14 10.94
C ARG A 6 -85.36 -21.10 11.43
N GLU A 7 -85.71 -22.36 11.54
CA GLU A 7 -84.80 -23.36 12.03
C GLU A 7 -83.77 -23.86 10.99
N LYS A 8 -84.09 -23.77 9.72
CA LYS A 8 -83.14 -24.16 8.61
C LYS A 8 -82.07 -23.09 8.31
N LYS A 9 -82.24 -21.87 8.76
CA LYS A 9 -81.26 -20.79 8.54
C LYS A 9 -80.18 -20.75 9.63
N GLY A 10 -80.53 -21.24 10.87
CA GLY A 10 -79.56 -21.28 11.96
C GLY A 10 -78.50 -22.39 11.79
N LYS A 11 -78.87 -23.55 11.23
CA LYS A 11 -77.97 -24.69 11.04
C LYS A 11 -76.98 -24.55 9.88
N ARG A 12 -77.22 -23.60 8.99
CA ARG A 12 -76.32 -23.38 7.81
C ARG A 12 -75.22 -22.38 8.07
N MET A 13 -75.26 -21.62 9.16
CA MET A 13 -74.19 -20.68 9.52
C MET A 13 -73.15 -21.25 10.50
N GLU A 14 -73.48 -22.41 11.13
CA GLU A 14 -72.59 -23.01 12.11
C GLU A 14 -71.57 -23.97 11.49
N GLN A 15 -71.72 -24.36 10.23
CA GLN A 15 -70.82 -25.28 9.51
C GLN A 15 -69.75 -24.62 8.63
N GLN A 16 -69.69 -23.28 8.55
CA GLN A 16 -68.71 -22.58 7.72
C GLN A 16 -67.55 -21.95 8.49
N ASN A 17 -67.42 -22.13 9.80
CA ASN A 17 -66.41 -21.44 10.58
C ASN A 17 -65.38 -22.41 11.26
N THR A 18 -65.22 -23.64 10.77
CA THR A 18 -64.25 -24.58 11.34
C THR A 18 -63.08 -24.93 10.39
N GLY A 19 -62.90 -24.18 9.30
CA GLY A 19 -61.94 -24.57 8.22
C GLY A 19 -60.78 -23.66 7.95
N GLN A 20 -60.52 -22.58 8.73
CA GLN A 20 -59.46 -21.60 8.33
C GLN A 20 -58.53 -21.14 9.44
N ASN A 21 -58.32 -21.86 10.52
CA ASN A 21 -57.30 -21.52 11.50
C ASN A 21 -56.32 -22.67 11.78
N ALA A 22 -55.73 -23.25 10.73
CA ALA A 22 -54.60 -24.15 10.87
C ALA A 22 -53.41 -23.64 10.06
N ALA A 23 -52.51 -23.01 10.77
CA ALA A 23 -51.06 -22.80 10.50
C ALA A 23 -50.59 -21.69 9.54
N PRO A 24 -50.12 -20.61 10.12
CA PRO A 24 -48.78 -20.14 9.75
C PRO A 24 -47.75 -20.04 10.90
N ASN A 25 -48.05 -20.63 12.08
CA ASN A 25 -47.16 -20.45 13.24
C ASN A 25 -46.09 -21.53 13.43
N ALA A 26 -46.11 -22.66 12.71
CA ALA A 26 -45.10 -23.70 12.86
C ALA A 26 -43.75 -23.40 12.23
N ALA A 27 -43.73 -22.61 11.15
CA ALA A 27 -42.47 -22.18 10.48
C ALA A 27 -41.72 -21.08 11.21
N LYS A 28 -42.45 -20.14 11.84
CA LYS A 28 -41.82 -19.08 12.67
C LYS A 28 -41.24 -19.61 13.99
N LYS A 29 -41.85 -20.63 14.62
CA LYS A 29 -41.34 -21.27 15.85
C LYS A 29 -40.05 -22.04 15.63
N LYS A 30 -39.84 -22.66 14.46
CA LYS A 30 -38.60 -23.43 14.15
C LYS A 30 -37.38 -22.52 13.95
N LYS A 31 -37.53 -21.33 13.36
CA LYS A 31 -36.43 -20.34 13.20
C LYS A 31 -35.97 -19.77 14.55
N GLY A 32 -36.88 -19.50 15.46
CA GLY A 32 -36.55 -19.01 16.80
C GLY A 32 -35.85 -20.02 17.71
N ALA A 33 -36.19 -21.33 17.58
CA ALA A 33 -35.54 -22.38 18.36
C ALA A 33 -34.11 -22.70 17.89
N PHE A 34 -33.86 -22.62 16.58
CA PHE A 34 -32.52 -22.74 16.01
C PHE A 34 -31.60 -21.60 16.47
N PHE A 35 -32.08 -20.38 16.43
CA PHE A 35 -31.33 -19.20 16.91
C PHE A 35 -31.02 -19.29 18.41
N LYS A 36 -32.00 -19.77 19.23
CA LYS A 36 -31.83 -19.90 20.67
C LYS A 36 -30.81 -20.99 21.06
N LYS A 37 -30.65 -22.04 20.24
CA LYS A 37 -29.71 -23.13 20.49
C LYS A 37 -28.27 -22.77 20.15
N TYR A 38 -28.03 -21.93 19.11
CA TYR A 38 -26.70 -21.61 18.60
C TYR A 38 -26.25 -20.19 18.89
N TRP A 39 -27.09 -19.34 19.52
CA TRP A 39 -26.76 -17.95 19.75
C TRP A 39 -25.49 -17.77 20.59
N VAL A 40 -25.26 -18.65 21.57
CA VAL A 40 -24.04 -18.63 22.41
C VAL A 40 -22.80 -18.89 21.54
N ALA A 41 -22.88 -19.92 20.67
CA ALA A 41 -21.78 -20.24 19.75
C ALA A 41 -21.52 -19.08 18.74
N ILE A 42 -22.57 -18.47 18.23
CA ILE A 42 -22.44 -17.29 17.33
C ILE A 42 -21.84 -16.09 18.09
N ALA A 43 -22.30 -15.86 19.33
CA ALA A 43 -21.77 -14.78 20.15
C ALA A 43 -20.30 -14.98 20.52
N THR A 44 -19.87 -16.22 20.82
CA THR A 44 -18.47 -16.52 21.11
C THR A 44 -17.58 -16.35 19.87
N VAL A 45 -18.01 -16.80 18.71
CA VAL A 45 -17.29 -16.59 17.44
C VAL A 45 -17.18 -15.08 17.12
N ALA A 46 -18.28 -14.34 17.26
CA ALA A 46 -18.28 -12.89 17.05
C ALA A 46 -17.34 -12.17 18.04
N ALA A 47 -17.35 -12.59 19.32
CA ALA A 47 -16.42 -12.01 20.30
C ALA A 47 -14.95 -12.31 19.97
N LEU A 48 -14.64 -13.52 19.52
CA LEU A 48 -13.27 -13.86 19.08
C LEU A 48 -12.83 -13.05 17.87
N VAL A 49 -13.71 -12.87 16.88
CA VAL A 49 -13.43 -12.03 15.70
C VAL A 49 -13.18 -10.58 16.10
N ILE A 50 -13.97 -10.05 17.04
CA ILE A 50 -13.78 -8.68 17.54
C ILE A 50 -12.46 -8.57 18.32
N ILE A 51 -12.16 -9.51 19.18
CA ILE A 51 -10.92 -9.50 19.99
C ILE A 51 -9.69 -9.59 19.09
N THR A 52 -9.70 -10.50 18.11
CA THR A 52 -8.59 -10.63 17.14
C THR A 52 -8.46 -9.37 16.27
N GLY A 53 -9.58 -8.78 15.83
CA GLY A 53 -9.59 -7.55 15.09
C GLY A 53 -9.02 -6.37 15.89
N VAL A 54 -9.41 -6.21 17.15
CA VAL A 54 -8.87 -5.18 18.06
C VAL A 54 -7.38 -5.41 18.31
N TRP A 55 -6.97 -6.65 18.52
CA TRP A 55 -5.55 -7.00 18.75
C TRP A 55 -4.67 -6.65 17.53
N LEU A 56 -5.15 -6.98 16.31
CA LEU A 56 -4.47 -6.61 15.07
C LEU A 56 -4.38 -5.08 14.89
N LEU A 57 -5.47 -4.36 15.14
CA LEU A 57 -5.49 -2.89 15.04
C LEU A 57 -4.55 -2.23 16.05
N MET A 58 -4.48 -2.75 17.28
CA MET A 58 -3.56 -2.24 18.30
C MET A 58 -2.09 -2.56 17.95
N GLY A 59 -1.83 -3.72 17.34
CA GLY A 59 -0.51 -4.11 16.84
C GLY A 59 -0.04 -3.13 15.76
N ASN A 60 -0.87 -2.90 14.76
CA ASN A 60 -0.55 -1.97 13.66
C ASN A 60 -0.32 -0.53 14.13
N ALA A 61 -1.13 -0.04 15.08
CA ALA A 61 -0.96 1.31 15.63
C ALA A 61 0.37 1.48 16.37
N ARG A 62 0.82 0.45 17.09
CA ARG A 62 2.12 0.45 17.77
C ARG A 62 3.25 0.41 16.76
N THR A 63 3.22 -0.52 15.81
CA THR A 63 4.23 -0.64 14.74
C THR A 63 4.33 0.65 13.93
N TYR A 64 3.21 1.31 13.64
CA TYR A 64 3.19 2.59 12.94
C TYR A 64 3.92 3.67 13.73
N LYS A 65 3.63 3.78 15.04
CA LYS A 65 4.33 4.74 15.91
C LYS A 65 5.82 4.44 16.03
N ASP A 66 6.19 3.16 16.15
CA ASP A 66 7.60 2.75 16.20
C ASP A 66 8.32 3.14 14.89
N ALA A 67 7.64 3.01 13.74
CA ALA A 67 8.18 3.43 12.44
C ALA A 67 8.38 4.95 12.36
N GLU A 68 7.43 5.75 12.87
CA GLU A 68 7.59 7.20 12.95
C GLU A 68 8.74 7.61 13.87
N ASP A 69 8.89 6.93 15.01
CA ASP A 69 10.01 7.17 15.93
C ASP A 69 11.37 6.81 15.31
N LEU A 70 11.42 5.78 14.45
CA LEU A 70 12.62 5.42 13.69
C LEU A 70 12.94 6.49 12.64
N LEU A 71 11.94 6.92 11.87
CA LEU A 71 12.09 7.99 10.87
C LEU A 71 12.63 9.28 11.51
N ALA A 72 12.05 9.69 12.63
CA ALA A 72 12.50 10.88 13.37
C ALA A 72 13.95 10.78 13.91
N LYS A 73 14.49 9.57 14.05
CA LYS A 73 15.87 9.31 14.49
C LYS A 73 16.85 9.14 13.32
N GLY A 74 16.42 9.30 12.09
CA GLY A 74 17.24 9.06 10.89
C GLY A 74 17.55 7.58 10.63
N ARG A 75 16.79 6.64 11.26
CA ARG A 75 16.92 5.19 11.01
C ARG A 75 15.99 4.79 9.87
N TYR A 76 16.30 5.31 8.70
CA TYR A 76 15.40 5.29 7.54
C TYR A 76 15.09 3.88 7.05
N GLU A 77 16.10 3.01 6.91
CA GLU A 77 15.92 1.63 6.45
C GLU A 77 14.95 0.85 7.33
N GLU A 78 15.14 0.94 8.66
CA GLU A 78 14.25 0.27 9.61
C GLU A 78 12.84 0.88 9.60
N ALA A 79 12.73 2.19 9.39
CA ALA A 79 11.42 2.85 9.22
C ALA A 79 10.71 2.31 7.98
N VAL A 80 11.40 2.19 6.84
CA VAL A 80 10.86 1.60 5.59
C VAL A 80 10.36 0.17 5.82
N GLU A 81 11.16 -0.67 6.49
CA GLU A 81 10.73 -2.05 6.80
C GLU A 81 9.46 -2.07 7.65
N ARG A 82 9.37 -1.22 8.69
CA ARG A 82 8.20 -1.14 9.56
C ARG A 82 6.98 -0.63 8.82
N PHE A 83 7.09 0.46 8.05
CA PHE A 83 5.98 0.97 7.26
C PHE A 83 5.52 -0.03 6.20
N THR A 84 6.43 -0.69 5.51
CA THR A 84 6.12 -1.73 4.52
C THR A 84 5.39 -2.92 5.15
N SER A 85 5.78 -3.34 6.36
CA SER A 85 5.12 -4.44 7.09
C SER A 85 3.66 -4.14 7.44
N LEU A 86 3.28 -2.87 7.49
CA LEU A 86 1.92 -2.41 7.78
C LEU A 86 0.97 -2.48 6.57
N GLY A 87 1.51 -2.70 5.36
CA GLY A 87 0.71 -2.76 4.13
C GLY A 87 -0.09 -1.47 3.93
N SER A 88 -1.40 -1.61 3.75
CA SER A 88 -2.31 -0.47 3.52
C SER A 88 -2.82 0.19 4.81
N TYR A 89 -2.16 0.01 5.94
CA TYR A 89 -2.58 0.64 7.19
C TYR A 89 -2.29 2.14 7.15
N ARG A 90 -3.36 2.96 7.22
CA ARG A 90 -3.27 4.43 7.13
C ARG A 90 -2.51 4.88 5.87
N ASP A 91 -1.55 5.76 6.05
CA ASP A 91 -0.62 6.29 5.05
C ASP A 91 0.76 5.59 5.09
N ALA A 92 0.84 4.39 5.69
CA ALA A 92 2.11 3.66 5.80
C ALA A 92 2.83 3.46 4.45
N PRO A 93 2.17 3.16 3.32
CA PRO A 93 2.84 3.10 2.03
C PRO A 93 3.51 4.42 1.64
N GLU A 94 2.85 5.54 1.87
CA GLU A 94 3.37 6.87 1.56
C GLU A 94 4.53 7.26 2.49
N ARG A 95 4.42 6.88 3.76
CA ARG A 95 5.50 7.06 4.74
C ARG A 95 6.71 6.18 4.44
N ALA A 96 6.52 4.98 3.87
CA ALA A 96 7.62 4.14 3.41
C ALA A 96 8.37 4.80 2.24
N LYS A 97 7.65 5.41 1.28
CA LYS A 97 8.25 6.16 0.18
C LYS A 97 9.01 7.38 0.70
N GLN A 98 8.42 8.13 1.64
CA GLN A 98 9.09 9.25 2.30
C GLN A 98 10.40 8.81 2.96
N ALA A 99 10.36 7.75 3.77
CA ALA A 99 11.54 7.25 4.46
C ALA A 99 12.61 6.75 3.46
N SER A 100 12.19 6.17 2.33
CA SER A 100 13.11 5.80 1.25
C SER A 100 13.77 7.01 0.60
N TYR A 101 13.00 8.08 0.38
CA TYR A 101 13.50 9.34 -0.14
C TYR A 101 14.51 9.99 0.81
N ASP A 102 14.17 10.10 2.10
CA ASP A 102 15.04 10.69 3.11
C ASP A 102 16.36 9.89 3.26
N ASN A 103 16.29 8.56 3.12
CA ASN A 103 17.48 7.71 3.10
C ASN A 103 18.34 7.94 1.86
N ALA A 104 17.70 8.08 0.69
CA ALA A 104 18.40 8.38 -0.55
C ALA A 104 19.16 9.72 -0.49
N ILE A 105 18.54 10.76 0.10
CA ILE A 105 19.19 12.05 0.32
C ILE A 105 20.42 11.90 1.22
N ALA A 106 20.30 11.12 2.32
CA ALA A 106 21.44 10.88 3.20
C ALA A 106 22.59 10.18 2.47
N TYR A 107 22.33 9.16 1.66
CA TYR A 107 23.35 8.51 0.85
C TYR A 107 23.95 9.46 -0.20
N TYR A 108 23.14 10.32 -0.80
CA TYR A 108 23.64 11.33 -1.75
C TYR A 108 24.58 12.33 -1.08
N GLU A 109 24.26 12.78 0.14
CA GLU A 109 25.10 13.70 0.92
C GLU A 109 26.43 13.04 1.38
N ASP A 110 26.41 11.72 1.57
CA ASP A 110 27.58 10.90 1.88
C ASP A 110 28.38 10.49 0.61
N GLU A 111 28.01 11.00 -0.57
CA GLU A 111 28.61 10.68 -1.88
C GLU A 111 28.48 9.17 -2.26
N ALA A 112 27.62 8.43 -1.59
CA ALA A 112 27.31 7.03 -1.89
C ALA A 112 26.22 6.94 -2.98
N TYR A 113 26.57 7.42 -4.18
CA TYR A 113 25.61 7.66 -5.26
C TYR A 113 24.87 6.41 -5.72
N ASP A 114 25.51 5.24 -5.74
CA ASP A 114 24.87 3.99 -6.16
C ASP A 114 23.76 3.59 -5.18
N ASP A 115 23.99 3.75 -3.87
CA ASP A 115 22.98 3.53 -2.85
C ASP A 115 21.86 4.57 -2.93
N ALA A 116 22.20 5.84 -3.15
CA ALA A 116 21.24 6.92 -3.35
C ALA A 116 20.30 6.61 -4.53
N ILE A 117 20.82 6.18 -5.69
CA ILE A 117 20.05 5.77 -6.87
C ILE A 117 19.06 4.68 -6.49
N ALA A 118 19.52 3.61 -5.81
CA ALA A 118 18.68 2.49 -5.43
C ALA A 118 17.55 2.90 -4.46
N TRP A 119 17.82 3.82 -3.55
CA TRP A 119 16.82 4.30 -2.59
C TRP A 119 15.85 5.32 -3.20
N PHE A 120 16.28 6.18 -4.15
CA PHE A 120 15.34 7.00 -4.93
C PHE A 120 14.41 6.14 -5.80
N GLU A 121 14.89 5.02 -6.34
CA GLU A 121 14.02 4.06 -7.04
C GLU A 121 12.94 3.47 -6.11
N LYS A 122 13.29 3.14 -4.86
CA LYS A 122 12.31 2.68 -3.86
C LYS A 122 11.31 3.77 -3.45
N ALA A 123 11.73 5.04 -3.44
CA ALA A 123 10.85 6.18 -3.19
C ALA A 123 9.82 6.38 -4.31
N GLY A 124 10.16 5.96 -5.56
CA GLY A 124 9.25 5.94 -6.70
C GLY A 124 8.79 7.33 -7.12
N ASP A 125 7.49 7.57 -6.99
CA ASP A 125 6.83 8.84 -7.36
C ASP A 125 6.77 9.87 -6.20
N TYR A 126 7.47 9.63 -5.10
CA TYR A 126 7.49 10.54 -3.96
C TYR A 126 8.29 11.80 -4.26
N SER A 127 7.66 12.98 -4.10
CA SER A 127 8.30 14.28 -4.30
C SER A 127 9.00 14.38 -5.68
N ASP A 128 10.26 14.74 -5.68
CA ASP A 128 11.15 14.84 -6.85
C ASP A 128 12.15 13.67 -6.94
N ALA A 129 11.82 12.50 -6.39
CA ALA A 129 12.72 11.34 -6.33
C ALA A 129 13.30 10.95 -7.70
N ALA A 130 12.51 11.05 -8.77
CA ALA A 130 12.98 10.78 -10.13
C ALA A 130 14.07 11.76 -10.58
N GLU A 131 13.91 13.04 -10.23
CA GLU A 131 14.91 14.07 -10.51
C GLU A 131 16.18 13.86 -9.70
N GLN A 132 16.05 13.61 -8.40
CA GLN A 132 17.19 13.35 -7.51
C GLN A 132 17.94 12.08 -7.90
N LYS A 133 17.22 11.04 -8.37
CA LYS A 133 17.85 9.85 -8.94
C LYS A 133 18.74 10.21 -10.12
N ASN A 134 18.24 11.00 -11.08
CA ASN A 134 19.02 11.43 -12.23
C ASN A 134 20.25 12.25 -11.80
N ARG A 135 20.11 13.12 -10.81
CA ARG A 135 21.26 13.86 -10.23
C ARG A 135 22.30 12.91 -9.64
N SER A 136 21.86 11.86 -8.96
CA SER A 136 22.75 10.84 -8.39
C SER A 136 23.49 10.05 -9.47
N ILE A 137 22.78 9.66 -10.54
CA ILE A 137 23.37 9.01 -11.73
C ILE A 137 24.45 9.92 -12.36
N TYR A 138 24.12 11.20 -12.55
CA TYR A 138 25.08 12.16 -13.09
C TYR A 138 26.31 12.31 -12.19
N ALA A 139 26.12 12.48 -10.88
CA ALA A 139 27.20 12.64 -9.92
C ALA A 139 28.14 11.41 -9.90
N ARG A 140 27.55 10.19 -9.99
CA ARG A 140 28.34 8.96 -10.08
C ARG A 140 29.15 8.89 -11.37
N GLY A 141 28.55 9.23 -12.51
CA GLY A 141 29.23 9.31 -13.79
C GLY A 141 30.40 10.31 -13.77
N ASP A 142 30.18 11.49 -13.19
CA ASP A 142 31.21 12.55 -13.05
C ASP A 142 32.37 12.10 -12.14
N GLU A 143 32.08 11.43 -11.04
CA GLU A 143 33.09 10.84 -10.16
C GLU A 143 33.95 9.81 -10.90
N LEU A 144 33.33 8.87 -11.62
CA LEU A 144 34.03 7.86 -12.41
C LEU A 144 34.88 8.48 -13.53
N PHE A 145 34.33 9.50 -14.20
CA PHE A 145 35.03 10.26 -15.20
C PHE A 145 36.28 10.95 -14.63
N ALA A 146 36.18 11.58 -13.46
CA ALA A 146 37.30 12.20 -12.78
C ALA A 146 38.39 11.20 -12.37
N GLN A 147 37.99 9.96 -12.05
CA GLN A 147 38.88 8.83 -11.75
C GLN A 147 39.53 8.23 -13.02
N GLY A 148 39.02 8.59 -14.20
CA GLY A 148 39.45 8.09 -15.50
C GLY A 148 38.87 6.72 -15.84
N ALA A 149 37.80 6.29 -15.19
CA ALA A 149 37.02 5.12 -15.49
C ALA A 149 35.94 5.47 -16.53
N TYR A 150 36.40 5.75 -17.76
CA TYR A 150 35.57 6.37 -18.80
C TYR A 150 34.44 5.45 -19.29
N ASP A 151 34.70 4.16 -19.47
CA ASP A 151 33.69 3.21 -19.93
C ASP A 151 32.54 3.07 -18.90
N GLU A 152 32.89 3.04 -17.61
CA GLU A 152 31.91 3.02 -16.53
C GLU A 152 31.15 4.34 -16.43
N ALA A 153 31.82 5.48 -16.59
CA ALA A 153 31.17 6.78 -16.60
C ALA A 153 30.14 6.90 -17.75
N GLU A 154 30.52 6.45 -18.96
CA GLU A 154 29.60 6.40 -20.11
C GLU A 154 28.34 5.61 -19.80
N ALA A 155 28.47 4.44 -19.15
CA ALA A 155 27.33 3.61 -18.79
C ALA A 155 26.36 4.31 -17.82
N TYR A 156 26.82 5.21 -16.96
CA TYR A 156 25.95 6.04 -16.11
C TYR A 156 25.30 7.18 -16.91
N PHE A 157 26.04 7.86 -17.74
CA PHE A 157 25.50 8.95 -18.57
C PHE A 157 24.46 8.44 -19.59
N ASP A 158 24.63 7.23 -20.13
CA ASP A 158 23.66 6.60 -21.01
C ASP A 158 22.31 6.35 -20.34
N GLN A 159 22.28 6.14 -19.02
CA GLN A 159 21.03 5.97 -18.26
C GLN A 159 20.21 7.26 -18.19
N LEU A 160 20.86 8.40 -18.32
CA LEU A 160 20.17 9.69 -18.30
C LEU A 160 19.45 10.01 -19.61
N GLY A 161 19.98 9.49 -20.75
CA GLY A 161 19.41 9.80 -22.06
C GLY A 161 19.23 11.31 -22.26
N ASP A 162 18.01 11.72 -22.66
CA ASP A 162 17.67 13.14 -22.87
C ASP A 162 17.80 14.00 -21.60
N ALA A 163 17.74 13.37 -20.41
CA ALA A 163 17.92 14.10 -19.15
C ALA A 163 19.36 14.58 -18.95
N LEU A 164 20.35 14.00 -19.65
CA LEU A 164 21.74 14.43 -19.56
C LEU A 164 21.93 15.89 -19.97
N GLU A 165 21.17 16.39 -20.95
CA GLU A 165 21.21 17.78 -21.36
C GLU A 165 20.87 18.74 -20.21
N THR A 166 20.00 18.31 -19.30
CA THR A 166 19.60 19.09 -18.12
C THR A 166 20.70 19.14 -17.06
N TYR A 167 21.44 18.04 -16.87
CA TYR A 167 22.47 17.91 -15.82
C TYR A 167 23.89 18.15 -16.35
N GLY A 168 24.11 17.91 -17.63
CA GLY A 168 25.41 18.00 -18.29
C GLY A 168 25.93 19.42 -18.55
N VAL A 169 25.10 20.44 -18.32
CA VAL A 169 25.47 21.88 -18.56
C VAL A 169 26.72 22.33 -17.77
N LEU A 170 27.11 21.55 -16.75
CA LEU A 170 28.31 21.90 -15.97
C LEU A 170 29.63 21.47 -16.63
N HIS A 171 29.62 20.44 -17.50
CA HIS A 171 30.85 19.89 -18.10
C HIS A 171 30.74 19.55 -19.60
N PHE A 172 29.54 19.31 -20.13
CA PHE A 172 29.29 18.91 -21.51
C PHE A 172 28.06 19.62 -22.07
N GLU A 173 28.16 20.15 -23.30
CA GLU A 173 27.02 20.81 -23.96
C GLU A 173 25.97 19.81 -24.46
N THR A 174 26.38 18.59 -24.78
CA THR A 174 25.51 17.50 -25.25
C THR A 174 26.03 16.13 -24.80
N LEU A 175 25.19 15.08 -24.88
CA LEU A 175 25.60 13.69 -24.68
C LEU A 175 26.71 13.28 -25.68
N GLU A 176 26.67 13.84 -26.88
CA GLU A 176 27.64 13.56 -27.94
C GLU A 176 29.00 14.16 -27.58
N ASP A 177 29.04 15.37 -27.03
CA ASP A 177 30.26 16.01 -26.52
C ASP A 177 30.87 15.26 -25.35
N ALA A 178 30.01 14.74 -24.43
CA ALA A 178 30.45 13.87 -23.33
C ALA A 178 31.13 12.61 -23.87
N ARG A 179 30.48 11.90 -24.81
CA ARG A 179 31.03 10.69 -25.45
C ARG A 179 32.32 10.98 -26.21
N GLU A 180 32.38 12.06 -27.02
CA GLU A 180 33.58 12.45 -27.75
C GLU A 180 34.73 12.77 -26.80
N THR A 181 34.45 13.49 -25.70
CA THR A 181 35.48 13.79 -24.68
C THR A 181 35.97 12.51 -23.98
N ILE A 182 35.09 11.55 -23.67
CA ILE A 182 35.44 10.25 -23.11
C ILE A 182 36.36 9.47 -24.05
N VAL A 183 35.97 9.36 -25.33
CA VAL A 183 36.73 8.66 -26.35
C VAL A 183 38.12 9.33 -26.54
N GLN A 184 38.20 10.67 -26.63
CA GLN A 184 39.46 11.36 -26.81
C GLN A 184 40.39 11.18 -25.61
N LYS A 185 39.87 11.17 -24.37
CA LYS A 185 40.69 10.95 -23.18
C LYS A 185 41.13 9.48 -23.04
N ALA A 186 40.27 8.52 -23.45
CA ALA A 186 40.67 7.11 -23.50
C ALA A 186 41.84 6.87 -24.49
N LEU A 187 41.73 7.46 -25.69
CA LEU A 187 42.76 7.36 -26.72
C LEU A 187 44.09 8.08 -26.34
N ALA A 188 44.04 9.12 -25.54
CA ALA A 188 45.25 9.85 -25.12
C ALA A 188 46.09 9.12 -24.05
N ARG A 189 45.59 7.95 -23.54
CA ARG A 189 46.28 7.11 -22.55
C ARG A 189 47.06 5.95 -23.15
N GLU A 190 46.85 5.63 -24.42
CA GLU A 190 47.66 4.67 -25.18
C GLU A 190 48.96 5.35 -25.70
#